data_9f2198ba465afae8e40b49f386254d2d
#
_entry.id   9f2198ba465afae8e40b49f386254d2d
#
_cell.length_a   1.000
_cell.length_b   1.000
_cell.length_c   1.000
_cell.angle_alpha   90.00
_cell.angle_beta   90.00
_cell.angle_gamma   90.00
#
_symmetry.space_group_name_H-M   'P 1'
#
loop_
_entity.id
_entity.type
_entity.pdbx_description
1 polymer ?
#
loop_
_entity_poly.entity_id
_entity_poly.type
_entity_poly.pdbx_seq_one_letter_code
_entity_poly.pdbx_strand_id
1 'polypeptide(L)'
;MKSFVFSASFLLTCLAGMSGATAASDWPQWRGPLRNGILPDSPPLADQWPSQGLAKLWDSEAIPCENDGGLGSVVAVGGRVYAAIVWHSDVPTETRGIDDLVMQQLGYQSVAGWPKEVVEKLEKERLSLDPQLIGAEFNQFVADWLEKNLDAKKQQTSADYVRNRFARRGDAIPLEVYDKLLTVSKKRFPNEAALVQWLNEQNFSDKIKQEILAAVPPTLKVAEDTVLCLDLATGKTLWKCKSPGEATGRMASSTPCVADGRVYALGSLHFYAVDASNGKLVWSAPLPATRKIFPSA
;
A
#
# COMPACT_ATOMS: atom_id res chain seq x y z
N MET A 1 43.67 -58.49 -56.61
CA MET A 1 43.22 -58.69 -55.23
C MET A 1 43.05 -57.31 -54.61
N LYS A 2 41.81 -56.85 -54.46
CA LYS A 2 41.53 -55.52 -53.87
C LYS A 2 40.84 -55.76 -52.51
N SER A 3 41.56 -55.40 -51.45
CA SER A 3 41.04 -55.45 -50.07
C SER A 3 40.14 -54.29 -49.80
N PHE A 4 38.91 -54.58 -49.42
CA PHE A 4 37.93 -53.57 -48.88
C PHE A 4 38.10 -53.53 -47.35
N VAL A 5 38.39 -52.33 -46.81
CA VAL A 5 38.44 -52.06 -45.41
C VAL A 5 37.05 -51.39 -45.07
N PHE A 6 36.25 -52.08 -44.27
CA PHE A 6 35.00 -51.55 -43.71
C PHE A 6 35.32 -50.71 -42.46
N SER A 7 35.12 -49.43 -42.53
CA SER A 7 35.20 -48.54 -41.38
C SER A 7 33.81 -48.41 -40.73
N ALA A 8 33.64 -48.98 -39.56
CA ALA A 8 32.42 -48.87 -38.78
C ALA A 8 32.45 -47.57 -37.96
N SER A 9 31.71 -46.56 -38.41
CA SER A 9 31.51 -45.33 -37.61
C SER A 9 30.45 -45.60 -36.56
N PHE A 10 30.86 -45.58 -35.30
CA PHE A 10 29.98 -45.63 -34.14
C PHE A 10 29.39 -44.22 -33.93
N LEU A 11 28.11 -44.05 -34.25
CA LEU A 11 27.36 -42.84 -33.92
C LEU A 11 26.98 -42.90 -32.43
N LEU A 12 27.70 -42.14 -31.62
CA LEU A 12 27.34 -41.93 -30.20
C LEU A 12 26.20 -40.90 -30.11
N THR A 13 24.98 -41.35 -30.05
CA THR A 13 23.82 -40.51 -29.79
C THR A 13 23.83 -40.07 -28.32
N CYS A 14 24.28 -38.86 -28.06
CA CYS A 14 24.03 -38.18 -26.79
C CYS A 14 22.52 -37.93 -26.63
N LEU A 15 21.84 -38.79 -25.89
CA LEU A 15 20.55 -38.44 -25.31
C LEU A 15 20.83 -37.37 -24.24
N ALA A 16 20.72 -36.12 -24.65
CA ALA A 16 20.54 -35.03 -23.71
C ALA A 16 19.17 -35.26 -23.02
N GLY A 17 19.21 -35.72 -21.77
CA GLY A 17 18.04 -35.80 -20.94
C GLY A 17 17.45 -34.38 -20.81
N MET A 18 16.40 -34.10 -21.58
CA MET A 18 15.52 -32.98 -21.30
C MET A 18 14.87 -33.31 -19.97
N SER A 19 15.40 -32.77 -18.87
CA SER A 19 14.70 -32.65 -17.63
C SER A 19 13.46 -31.80 -17.98
N GLY A 20 12.33 -32.46 -18.19
CA GLY A 20 11.04 -31.80 -18.36
C GLY A 20 10.80 -31.00 -17.08
N ALA A 21 10.98 -29.67 -17.18
CA ALA A 21 10.44 -28.80 -16.17
C ALA A 21 8.95 -29.15 -16.12
N THR A 22 8.52 -29.78 -15.05
CA THR A 22 7.09 -29.94 -14.75
C THR A 22 6.50 -28.56 -14.78
N ALA A 23 5.56 -28.29 -15.69
CA ALA A 23 4.86 -27.04 -15.75
C ALA A 23 4.30 -26.77 -14.35
N ALA A 24 4.66 -25.63 -13.75
CA ALA A 24 4.13 -25.26 -12.46
C ALA A 24 2.61 -25.30 -12.56
N SER A 25 1.95 -25.98 -11.62
CA SER A 25 0.49 -26.06 -11.62
C SER A 25 -0.10 -24.67 -11.43
N ASP A 26 -1.15 -24.34 -12.17
CA ASP A 26 -1.81 -23.05 -12.12
C ASP A 26 -2.45 -22.78 -10.74
N TRP A 27 -2.31 -21.51 -10.29
CA TRP A 27 -2.96 -20.99 -9.09
C TRP A 27 -3.88 -19.83 -9.46
N PRO A 28 -5.09 -20.11 -10.02
CA PRO A 28 -5.89 -19.13 -10.75
C PRO A 28 -6.70 -18.17 -9.88
N GLN A 29 -6.78 -18.40 -8.57
CA GLN A 29 -7.60 -17.61 -7.65
C GLN A 29 -7.12 -17.74 -6.21
N TRP A 30 -7.70 -16.94 -5.30
CA TRP A 30 -7.44 -17.03 -3.87
C TRP A 30 -7.64 -18.47 -3.35
N ARG A 31 -6.66 -18.96 -2.60
CA ARG A 31 -6.58 -20.33 -2.08
C ARG A 31 -6.54 -21.43 -3.15
N GLY A 32 -6.09 -21.09 -4.37
CA GLY A 32 -5.79 -22.05 -5.42
C GLY A 32 -7.01 -22.59 -6.18
N PRO A 33 -6.81 -23.62 -7.03
CA PRO A 33 -7.82 -24.08 -7.98
C PRO A 33 -9.10 -24.60 -7.31
N LEU A 34 -8.97 -25.18 -6.13
CA LEU A 34 -10.11 -25.73 -5.38
C LEU A 34 -10.55 -24.86 -4.20
N ARG A 35 -9.98 -23.66 -4.01
CA ARG A 35 -10.22 -22.73 -2.89
C ARG A 35 -9.99 -23.32 -1.50
N ASN A 36 -9.22 -24.38 -1.39
CA ASN A 36 -8.91 -25.08 -0.14
C ASN A 36 -7.46 -24.88 0.34
N GLY A 37 -6.65 -24.11 -0.42
CA GLY A 37 -5.23 -23.87 -0.11
C GLY A 37 -4.31 -25.03 -0.50
N ILE A 38 -4.82 -26.02 -1.25
CA ILE A 38 -4.07 -27.18 -1.68
C ILE A 38 -3.80 -27.09 -3.19
N LEU A 39 -2.56 -27.32 -3.59
CA LEU A 39 -2.19 -27.51 -4.97
C LEU A 39 -2.07 -29.02 -5.22
N PRO A 40 -2.98 -29.64 -5.98
CA PRO A 40 -2.82 -31.03 -6.41
C PRO A 40 -1.50 -31.17 -7.18
N ASP A 41 -0.83 -32.28 -7.03
CA ASP A 41 0.42 -32.58 -7.73
C ASP A 41 1.59 -31.61 -7.42
N SER A 42 1.52 -30.90 -6.29
CA SER A 42 2.63 -30.11 -5.79
C SER A 42 3.87 -30.99 -5.58
N PRO A 43 5.07 -30.54 -5.97
CA PRO A 43 6.27 -31.25 -5.60
C PRO A 43 6.38 -31.32 -4.07
N PRO A 44 7.03 -32.37 -3.51
CA PRO A 44 7.23 -32.46 -2.07
C PRO A 44 7.96 -31.24 -1.56
N LEU A 45 7.50 -30.71 -0.41
CA LEU A 45 8.21 -29.64 0.27
C LEU A 45 9.53 -30.17 0.82
N ALA A 46 10.54 -29.31 0.87
CA ALA A 46 11.79 -29.64 1.51
C ALA A 46 11.56 -29.79 3.03
N ASP A 47 12.16 -30.83 3.63
CA ASP A 47 12.06 -31.05 5.08
C ASP A 47 12.76 -29.97 5.92
N GLN A 48 13.71 -29.26 5.32
CA GLN A 48 14.45 -28.19 5.95
C GLN A 48 14.68 -27.03 4.99
N TRP A 49 14.69 -25.81 5.52
CA TRP A 49 15.13 -24.64 4.78
C TRP A 49 16.62 -24.76 4.44
N PRO A 50 17.06 -24.35 3.24
CA PRO A 50 18.47 -24.23 2.93
C PRO A 50 19.16 -23.34 3.96
N SER A 51 20.35 -23.73 4.42
CA SER A 51 21.10 -22.96 5.45
C SER A 51 21.40 -21.52 5.04
N GLN A 52 21.43 -21.25 3.73
CA GLN A 52 21.64 -19.91 3.16
C GLN A 52 20.31 -19.16 2.84
N GLY A 53 19.17 -19.70 3.25
CA GLY A 53 17.84 -19.20 2.89
C GLY A 53 17.43 -19.57 1.47
N LEU A 54 16.28 -19.04 1.02
CA LEU A 54 15.80 -19.22 -0.34
C LEU A 54 16.54 -18.31 -1.32
N ALA A 55 16.92 -18.85 -2.47
CA ALA A 55 17.46 -18.03 -3.54
C ALA A 55 16.36 -17.15 -4.15
N LYS A 56 16.63 -15.84 -4.23
CA LYS A 56 15.75 -14.94 -4.96
C LYS A 56 15.91 -15.17 -6.46
N LEU A 57 14.81 -15.43 -7.16
CA LEU A 57 14.80 -15.65 -8.60
C LEU A 57 14.75 -14.34 -9.39
N TRP A 58 13.88 -13.44 -8.99
CA TRP A 58 13.69 -12.14 -9.64
C TRP A 58 12.96 -11.15 -8.72
N ASP A 59 13.00 -9.88 -9.08
CA ASP A 59 12.14 -8.81 -8.57
C ASP A 59 11.25 -8.29 -9.70
N SER A 60 10.03 -7.88 -9.38
CA SER A 60 9.24 -7.06 -10.28
C SER A 60 9.74 -5.61 -10.29
N GLU A 61 9.21 -4.78 -11.17
CA GLU A 61 9.31 -3.33 -10.99
C GLU A 61 8.70 -2.91 -9.65
N ALA A 62 9.16 -1.76 -9.12
CA ALA A 62 8.58 -1.19 -7.91
C ALA A 62 7.11 -0.81 -8.15
N ILE A 63 6.23 -1.21 -7.24
CA ILE A 63 4.80 -0.94 -7.29
C ILE A 63 4.49 0.17 -6.29
N PRO A 64 4.20 1.41 -6.73
CA PRO A 64 3.91 2.53 -5.84
C PRO A 64 2.46 2.46 -5.35
N CYS A 65 2.17 1.61 -4.40
CA CYS A 65 0.83 1.43 -3.84
C CYS A 65 0.66 2.03 -2.45
N GLU A 66 1.73 2.49 -1.81
CA GLU A 66 1.74 3.09 -0.47
C GLU A 66 0.87 2.30 0.53
N ASN A 67 -0.03 3.00 1.25
CA ASN A 67 -0.94 2.38 2.23
C ASN A 67 -2.25 1.86 1.61
N ASP A 68 -2.48 2.08 0.31
CA ASP A 68 -3.75 1.74 -0.35
C ASP A 68 -3.74 0.42 -1.11
N GLY A 69 -2.57 -0.24 -1.21
CA GLY A 69 -2.47 -1.41 -2.06
C GLY A 69 -1.55 -2.51 -1.56
N GLY A 70 -1.51 -3.60 -2.30
CA GLY A 70 -0.48 -4.63 -2.18
C GLY A 70 -0.71 -5.73 -1.14
N LEU A 71 -1.86 -5.81 -0.47
CA LEU A 71 -2.20 -6.92 0.43
C LEU A 71 -2.95 -8.07 -0.24
N GLY A 72 -3.38 -7.90 -1.50
CA GLY A 72 -3.98 -8.97 -2.28
C GLY A 72 -2.94 -10.02 -2.67
N SER A 73 -3.33 -11.28 -2.69
CA SER A 73 -2.47 -12.33 -3.22
C SER A 73 -2.36 -12.19 -4.74
N VAL A 74 -1.21 -12.56 -5.28
CA VAL A 74 -1.06 -12.75 -6.72
C VAL A 74 -1.61 -14.11 -7.13
N VAL A 75 -1.96 -14.26 -8.40
CA VAL A 75 -2.33 -15.54 -9.00
C VAL A 75 -1.41 -15.86 -10.16
N ALA A 76 -1.20 -17.14 -10.44
CA ALA A 76 -0.29 -17.61 -11.48
C ALA A 76 -0.99 -18.59 -12.40
N VAL A 77 -1.03 -18.28 -13.70
CA VAL A 77 -1.69 -19.12 -14.72
C VAL A 77 -0.90 -19.06 -16.03
N GLY A 78 -0.61 -20.22 -16.62
CA GLY A 78 -0.01 -20.30 -17.95
C GLY A 78 1.35 -19.58 -18.05
N GLY A 79 2.21 -19.68 -17.03
CA GLY A 79 3.53 -19.01 -17.02
C GLY A 79 3.48 -17.50 -16.77
N ARG A 80 2.36 -16.98 -16.31
CA ARG A 80 2.16 -15.55 -15.99
C ARG A 80 1.69 -15.36 -14.55
N VAL A 81 2.07 -14.23 -13.96
CA VAL A 81 1.61 -13.79 -12.65
C VAL A 81 0.72 -12.57 -12.84
N TYR A 82 -0.42 -12.56 -12.17
CA TYR A 82 -1.36 -11.45 -12.21
C TYR A 82 -1.56 -10.88 -10.81
N ALA A 83 -1.57 -9.55 -10.72
CA ALA A 83 -1.86 -8.80 -9.51
C ALA A 83 -2.91 -7.72 -9.78
N ALA A 84 -3.79 -7.47 -8.80
CA ALA A 84 -4.70 -6.33 -8.80
C ALA A 84 -4.22 -5.35 -7.71
N ILE A 85 -3.93 -4.14 -8.12
CA ILE A 85 -3.30 -3.12 -7.27
C ILE A 85 -3.91 -1.74 -7.52
N VAL A 86 -3.82 -0.87 -6.53
CA VAL A 86 -4.03 0.56 -6.72
C VAL A 86 -2.66 1.20 -6.96
N TRP A 87 -2.45 1.71 -8.17
CA TRP A 87 -1.18 2.31 -8.57
C TRP A 87 -1.21 3.80 -8.29
N HIS A 88 -0.35 4.28 -7.40
CA HIS A 88 -0.25 5.70 -7.08
C HIS A 88 0.79 6.39 -7.96
N SER A 89 0.48 7.63 -8.29
CA SER A 89 1.40 8.53 -8.99
C SER A 89 1.23 9.94 -8.43
N ASP A 90 2.34 10.62 -8.20
CA ASP A 90 2.34 12.03 -7.84
C ASP A 90 2.48 12.87 -9.11
N VAL A 91 1.41 13.59 -9.46
CA VAL A 91 1.35 14.44 -10.65
C VAL A 91 1.56 15.89 -10.23
N PRO A 92 2.53 16.61 -10.80
CA PRO A 92 2.73 18.03 -10.53
C PRO A 92 1.45 18.84 -10.74
N THR A 93 1.15 19.73 -9.80
CA THR A 93 -0.03 20.61 -9.86
C THR A 93 0.27 21.96 -9.28
N GLU A 94 -0.35 23.01 -9.82
CA GLU A 94 -0.30 24.34 -9.21
C GLU A 94 -1.18 24.42 -7.97
N THR A 95 -2.26 23.65 -7.90
CA THR A 95 -3.18 23.70 -6.76
C THR A 95 -2.53 23.19 -5.48
N ARG A 96 -2.98 23.72 -4.34
CA ARG A 96 -2.59 23.27 -3.01
C ARG A 96 -3.81 22.83 -2.23
N GLY A 97 -3.68 21.78 -1.43
CA GLY A 97 -4.76 21.25 -0.61
C GLY A 97 -4.28 20.80 0.75
N ILE A 98 -5.09 21.03 1.77
CA ILE A 98 -4.87 20.49 3.12
C ILE A 98 -5.85 19.34 3.28
N ASP A 99 -5.43 18.16 2.86
CA ASP A 99 -6.23 16.93 2.94
C ASP A 99 -5.89 16.10 4.20
N ASP A 100 -6.50 14.93 4.32
CA ASP A 100 -6.31 14.08 5.49
C ASP A 100 -4.84 13.60 5.62
N LEU A 101 -4.12 13.42 4.51
CA LEU A 101 -2.69 13.04 4.55
C LEU A 101 -1.83 14.18 5.08
N VAL A 102 -2.06 15.41 4.62
CA VAL A 102 -1.40 16.60 5.14
C VAL A 102 -1.71 16.77 6.63
N MET A 103 -2.97 16.60 7.03
CA MET A 103 -3.37 16.69 8.44
C MET A 103 -2.66 15.64 9.30
N GLN A 104 -2.55 14.39 8.84
CA GLN A 104 -1.81 13.33 9.53
C GLN A 104 -0.31 13.65 9.63
N GLN A 105 0.29 14.15 8.56
CA GLN A 105 1.70 14.56 8.53
C GLN A 105 1.97 15.68 9.53
N LEU A 106 1.02 16.60 9.71
CA LEU A 106 1.07 17.65 10.72
C LEU A 106 0.83 17.12 12.15
N GLY A 107 0.50 15.84 12.30
CA GLY A 107 0.27 15.20 13.60
C GLY A 107 -1.17 15.29 14.10
N TYR A 108 -2.13 15.59 13.22
CA TYR A 108 -3.55 15.59 13.57
C TYR A 108 -4.08 14.18 13.78
N GLN A 109 -4.80 14.00 14.86
CA GLN A 109 -5.72 12.88 15.07
C GLN A 109 -7.01 13.43 15.70
N SER A 110 -8.14 12.92 15.24
CA SER A 110 -9.42 13.29 15.84
C SER A 110 -9.51 12.78 17.27
N VAL A 111 -9.78 13.68 18.19
CA VAL A 111 -10.09 13.39 19.60
C VAL A 111 -11.60 13.39 19.88
N ALA A 112 -12.41 13.25 18.83
CA ALA A 112 -13.85 13.14 18.96
C ALA A 112 -14.22 11.96 19.87
N GLY A 113 -15.09 12.22 20.84
CA GLY A 113 -15.47 11.23 21.85
C GLY A 113 -14.50 11.08 23.04
N TRP A 114 -13.47 11.93 23.13
CA TRP A 114 -12.70 12.07 24.37
C TRP A 114 -13.42 13.05 25.31
N PRO A 115 -13.35 12.83 26.64
CA PRO A 115 -13.78 13.84 27.60
C PRO A 115 -12.96 15.14 27.41
N LYS A 116 -13.63 16.29 27.45
CA LYS A 116 -13.00 17.59 27.23
C LYS A 116 -11.86 17.85 28.23
N GLU A 117 -12.06 17.47 29.49
CA GLU A 117 -11.09 17.59 30.57
C GLU A 117 -9.82 16.77 30.32
N VAL A 118 -9.93 15.62 29.62
CA VAL A 118 -8.76 14.79 29.24
C VAL A 118 -7.96 15.47 28.13
N VAL A 119 -8.64 16.07 27.14
CA VAL A 119 -7.99 16.83 26.07
C VAL A 119 -7.26 18.05 26.63
N GLU A 120 -7.95 18.84 27.49
CA GLU A 120 -7.36 20.03 28.14
C GLU A 120 -6.16 19.64 29.02
N LYS A 121 -6.25 18.52 29.72
CA LYS A 121 -5.17 17.98 30.55
C LYS A 121 -3.95 17.61 29.68
N LEU A 122 -4.15 16.88 28.57
CA LEU A 122 -3.09 16.53 27.63
C LEU A 122 -2.36 17.79 27.14
N GLU A 123 -3.12 18.78 26.66
CA GLU A 123 -2.55 20.03 26.16
C GLU A 123 -1.80 20.83 27.23
N LYS A 124 -2.30 20.88 28.45
CA LYS A 124 -1.62 21.54 29.57
C LYS A 124 -0.34 20.84 29.97
N GLU A 125 -0.40 19.52 30.15
CA GLU A 125 0.73 18.72 30.62
C GLU A 125 1.86 18.66 29.60
N ARG A 126 1.56 18.58 28.28
CA ARG A 126 2.62 18.61 27.26
C ARG A 126 3.45 19.89 27.28
N LEU A 127 2.83 21.02 27.62
CA LEU A 127 3.52 22.32 27.68
C LEU A 127 4.43 22.47 28.91
N SER A 128 4.10 21.74 30.00
CA SER A 128 4.85 21.76 31.26
C SER A 128 5.79 20.57 31.45
N LEU A 129 5.85 19.65 30.47
CA LEU A 129 6.66 18.46 30.58
C LEU A 129 8.15 18.78 30.57
N ASP A 130 8.87 18.20 31.54
CA ASP A 130 10.33 18.39 31.67
C ASP A 130 11.05 18.00 30.36
N PRO A 131 11.83 18.90 29.76
CA PRO A 131 12.63 18.58 28.58
C PRO A 131 13.62 17.43 28.77
N GLN A 132 14.06 17.16 30.00
CA GLN A 132 14.98 16.09 30.33
C GLN A 132 14.31 14.70 30.42
N LEU A 133 12.99 14.65 30.44
CA LEU A 133 12.25 13.38 30.45
C LEU A 133 12.32 12.76 29.05
N ILE A 134 13.20 11.75 28.87
CA ILE A 134 13.48 11.07 27.61
C ILE A 134 13.61 9.53 27.82
N GLY A 135 13.70 8.78 26.73
CA GLY A 135 14.00 7.35 26.76
C GLY A 135 12.96 6.51 27.49
N ALA A 136 13.42 5.62 28.37
CA ALA A 136 12.55 4.68 29.08
C ALA A 136 11.59 5.39 30.05
N GLU A 137 12.05 6.41 30.75
CA GLU A 137 11.23 7.18 31.69
C GLU A 137 10.11 7.94 30.97
N PHE A 138 10.39 8.52 29.80
CA PHE A 138 9.34 9.11 28.96
C PHE A 138 8.32 8.08 28.48
N ASN A 139 8.77 6.90 28.07
CA ASN A 139 7.87 5.84 27.65
C ASN A 139 6.95 5.37 28.78
N GLN A 140 7.51 5.24 29.99
CA GLN A 140 6.72 4.87 31.17
C GLN A 140 5.71 5.98 31.52
N PHE A 141 6.13 7.25 31.50
CA PHE A 141 5.22 8.38 31.71
C PHE A 141 4.03 8.36 30.73
N VAL A 142 4.28 8.12 29.46
CA VAL A 142 3.21 8.04 28.44
C VAL A 142 2.28 6.87 28.72
N ALA A 143 2.82 5.71 29.08
CA ALA A 143 2.02 4.52 29.41
C ALA A 143 1.11 4.77 30.63
N ASP A 144 1.66 5.31 31.70
CA ASP A 144 0.93 5.65 32.92
C ASP A 144 -0.15 6.71 32.67
N TRP A 145 0.17 7.69 31.80
CA TRP A 145 -0.79 8.72 31.41
C TRP A 145 -1.98 8.15 30.64
N LEU A 146 -1.70 7.25 29.67
CA LEU A 146 -2.73 6.56 28.89
C LEU A 146 -3.66 5.74 29.79
N GLU A 147 -3.07 4.92 30.66
CA GLU A 147 -3.83 4.06 31.60
C GLU A 147 -4.73 4.88 32.51
N LYS A 148 -4.22 5.98 33.03
CA LYS A 148 -4.95 6.83 33.98
C LYS A 148 -6.09 7.64 33.34
N ASN A 149 -6.00 7.99 32.05
CA ASN A 149 -6.87 8.98 31.44
C ASN A 149 -7.77 8.44 30.33
N LEU A 150 -7.48 7.26 29.76
CA LEU A 150 -8.22 6.71 28.63
C LEU A 150 -8.67 5.28 28.89
N ASP A 151 -9.83 4.91 28.36
CA ASP A 151 -10.27 3.51 28.33
C ASP A 151 -9.38 2.64 27.41
N ALA A 152 -9.39 1.33 27.59
CA ALA A 152 -8.51 0.39 26.90
C ALA A 152 -8.57 0.51 25.37
N LYS A 153 -9.74 0.79 24.79
CA LYS A 153 -9.91 0.96 23.35
C LYS A 153 -9.20 2.23 22.87
N LYS A 154 -9.38 3.35 23.57
CA LYS A 154 -8.70 4.60 23.26
C LYS A 154 -7.21 4.53 23.49
N GLN A 155 -6.75 3.81 24.54
CA GLN A 155 -5.33 3.57 24.74
C GLN A 155 -4.70 2.92 23.50
N GLN A 156 -5.30 1.86 23.00
CA GLN A 156 -4.79 1.15 21.80
C GLN A 156 -4.76 2.02 20.54
N THR A 157 -5.81 2.81 20.30
CA THR A 157 -5.96 3.59 19.05
C THR A 157 -5.25 4.94 19.08
N SER A 158 -4.82 5.43 20.25
CA SER A 158 -4.31 6.79 20.42
C SER A 158 -2.95 6.87 21.11
N ALA A 159 -2.31 5.73 21.37
CA ALA A 159 -1.00 5.71 22.02
C ALA A 159 0.05 6.53 21.30
N ASP A 160 0.13 6.38 19.97
CA ASP A 160 1.09 7.12 19.14
C ASP A 160 0.77 8.62 19.09
N TYR A 161 -0.50 8.98 19.03
CA TYR A 161 -0.91 10.38 19.09
C TYR A 161 -0.49 11.04 20.40
N VAL A 162 -0.84 10.45 21.54
CA VAL A 162 -0.46 10.97 22.87
C VAL A 162 1.04 11.07 23.02
N ARG A 163 1.75 10.01 22.62
CA ARG A 163 3.23 10.01 22.60
C ARG A 163 3.79 11.16 21.78
N ASN A 164 3.29 11.38 20.56
CA ASN A 164 3.75 12.45 19.69
C ASN A 164 3.45 13.82 20.26
N ARG A 165 2.27 14.04 20.89
CA ARG A 165 1.92 15.30 21.54
C ARG A 165 2.92 15.61 22.67
N PHE A 166 3.22 14.63 23.54
CA PHE A 166 4.19 14.80 24.62
C PHE A 166 5.63 14.94 24.13
N ALA A 167 6.03 14.19 23.11
CA ALA A 167 7.39 14.27 22.55
C ALA A 167 7.67 15.64 21.93
N ARG A 168 6.69 16.20 21.20
CA ARG A 168 6.80 17.54 20.58
C ARG A 168 6.62 18.67 21.59
N ARG A 169 6.03 18.44 22.75
CA ARG A 169 5.84 19.46 23.80
C ARG A 169 5.23 20.76 23.24
N GLY A 170 5.90 21.90 23.46
CA GLY A 170 5.51 23.21 22.93
C GLY A 170 5.56 23.33 21.40
N ASP A 171 6.27 22.41 20.72
CA ASP A 171 6.38 22.36 19.27
C ASP A 171 5.24 21.61 18.59
N ALA A 172 4.37 20.93 19.35
CA ALA A 172 3.16 20.34 18.78
C ALA A 172 2.19 21.44 18.35
N ILE A 173 1.67 21.31 17.13
CA ILE A 173 0.69 22.27 16.58
C ILE A 173 -0.51 22.38 17.54
N PRO A 174 -0.92 23.58 17.97
CA PRO A 174 -2.08 23.77 18.84
C PRO A 174 -3.38 23.25 18.22
N LEU A 175 -4.33 22.79 19.06
CA LEU A 175 -5.58 22.21 18.56
C LEU A 175 -6.41 23.21 17.76
N GLU A 176 -6.43 24.47 18.18
CA GLU A 176 -7.14 25.54 17.48
C GLU A 176 -6.61 25.80 16.05
N VAL A 177 -5.36 25.45 15.77
CA VAL A 177 -4.81 25.48 14.41
C VAL A 177 -5.44 24.39 13.56
N TYR A 178 -5.54 23.17 14.09
CA TYR A 178 -6.20 22.07 13.37
C TYR A 178 -7.68 22.37 13.11
N ASP A 179 -8.38 23.00 14.06
CA ASP A 179 -9.78 23.40 13.86
C ASP A 179 -9.92 24.34 12.66
N LYS A 180 -8.99 25.30 12.50
CA LYS A 180 -8.98 26.17 11.32
C LYS A 180 -8.62 25.43 10.04
N LEU A 181 -7.62 24.53 10.06
CA LEU A 181 -7.24 23.71 8.90
C LEU A 181 -8.41 22.83 8.45
N LEU A 182 -9.18 22.26 9.36
CA LEU A 182 -10.37 21.46 9.06
C LEU A 182 -11.43 22.24 8.27
N THR A 183 -11.54 23.56 8.45
CA THR A 183 -12.49 24.40 7.69
C THR A 183 -12.18 24.45 6.19
N VAL A 184 -10.95 24.14 5.81
CA VAL A 184 -10.45 24.16 4.42
C VAL A 184 -9.99 22.80 3.90
N SER A 185 -10.12 21.73 4.70
CA SER A 185 -9.63 20.38 4.35
C SER A 185 -10.28 19.79 3.08
N LYS A 186 -11.44 20.32 2.67
CA LYS A 186 -12.13 19.92 1.42
C LYS A 186 -11.98 20.94 0.29
N LYS A 187 -11.23 22.02 0.52
CA LYS A 187 -11.02 23.08 -0.45
C LYS A 187 -9.64 22.94 -1.07
N ARG A 188 -9.54 23.35 -2.34
CA ARG A 188 -8.24 23.51 -2.99
C ARG A 188 -7.98 24.97 -3.26
N PHE A 189 -6.79 25.41 -2.90
CA PHE A 189 -6.27 26.72 -3.27
C PHE A 189 -5.77 26.65 -4.72
N PRO A 190 -6.02 27.66 -5.55
CA PRO A 190 -5.63 27.63 -6.96
C PRO A 190 -4.11 27.54 -7.16
N ASN A 191 -3.33 28.05 -6.21
CA ASN A 191 -1.87 28.01 -6.21
C ASN A 191 -1.33 28.21 -4.80
N GLU A 192 -0.01 28.12 -4.65
CA GLU A 192 0.69 28.31 -3.37
C GLU A 192 0.51 29.73 -2.79
N ALA A 193 0.51 30.75 -3.64
CA ALA A 193 0.32 32.12 -3.19
C ALA A 193 -1.04 32.33 -2.49
N ALA A 194 -2.10 31.69 -3.01
CA ALA A 194 -3.42 31.74 -2.38
C ALA A 194 -3.46 31.00 -1.04
N LEU A 195 -2.74 29.88 -0.91
CA LEU A 195 -2.58 29.21 0.39
C LEU A 195 -1.81 30.08 1.38
N VAL A 196 -0.70 30.69 0.96
CA VAL A 196 0.11 31.60 1.80
C VAL A 196 -0.72 32.78 2.27
N GLN A 197 -1.51 33.38 1.37
CA GLN A 197 -2.40 34.49 1.73
C GLN A 197 -3.41 34.04 2.82
N TRP A 198 -4.06 32.89 2.62
CA TRP A 198 -4.99 32.38 3.61
C TRP A 198 -4.33 32.11 4.96
N LEU A 199 -3.11 31.51 4.97
CA LEU A 199 -2.36 31.27 6.21
C LEU A 199 -2.02 32.56 6.95
N ASN A 200 -1.70 33.64 6.23
CA ASN A 200 -1.43 34.94 6.83
C ASN A 200 -2.66 35.57 7.51
N GLU A 201 -3.85 35.31 6.96
CA GLU A 201 -5.12 35.79 7.52
C GLU A 201 -5.51 35.04 8.81
N GLN A 202 -4.91 33.87 9.10
CA GLN A 202 -5.26 33.07 10.28
C GLN A 202 -4.53 33.50 11.56
N ASN A 203 -3.61 34.44 11.51
CA ASN A 203 -2.75 34.85 12.65
C ASN A 203 -1.90 33.71 13.24
N PHE A 204 -1.51 32.72 12.40
CA PHE A 204 -0.56 31.69 12.81
C PHE A 204 0.86 32.25 12.95
N SER A 205 1.64 31.67 13.88
CA SER A 205 3.07 31.99 13.97
C SER A 205 3.79 31.58 12.67
N ASP A 206 4.91 32.23 12.37
CA ASP A 206 5.68 31.93 11.15
C ASP A 206 6.18 30.46 11.15
N LYS A 207 6.54 29.92 12.31
CA LYS A 207 6.91 28.51 12.45
C LYS A 207 5.77 27.58 12.01
N ILE A 208 4.54 27.81 12.46
CA ILE A 208 3.37 27.01 12.09
C ILE A 208 3.06 27.14 10.59
N LYS A 209 3.12 28.36 10.04
CA LYS A 209 2.93 28.58 8.60
C LYS A 209 3.94 27.81 7.76
N GLN A 210 5.21 27.84 8.14
CA GLN A 210 6.26 27.10 7.45
C GLN A 210 6.06 25.58 7.56
N GLU A 211 5.67 25.08 8.72
CA GLU A 211 5.38 23.65 8.93
C GLU A 211 4.22 23.20 8.04
N ILE A 212 3.15 23.99 7.95
CA ILE A 212 2.01 23.69 7.07
C ILE A 212 2.43 23.70 5.59
N LEU A 213 3.16 24.75 5.16
CA LEU A 213 3.63 24.84 3.77
C LEU A 213 4.55 23.68 3.38
N ALA A 214 5.43 23.26 4.29
CA ALA A 214 6.32 22.13 4.07
C ALA A 214 5.56 20.79 3.98
N ALA A 215 4.42 20.67 4.66
CA ALA A 215 3.59 19.46 4.62
C ALA A 215 2.68 19.38 3.38
N VAL A 216 2.36 20.52 2.75
CA VAL A 216 1.49 20.56 1.55
C VAL A 216 2.32 20.29 0.29
N PRO A 217 2.13 19.14 -0.38
CA PRO A 217 2.94 18.78 -1.53
C PRO A 217 2.60 19.64 -2.77
N PRO A 218 3.58 19.87 -3.67
CA PRO A 218 3.35 20.50 -4.97
C PRO A 218 2.78 19.52 -6.02
N THR A 219 2.33 18.36 -5.57
CA THR A 219 1.80 17.29 -6.40
C THR A 219 0.40 16.91 -5.96
N LEU A 220 -0.38 16.36 -6.88
CA LEU A 220 -1.64 15.69 -6.59
C LEU A 220 -1.41 14.18 -6.69
N LYS A 221 -1.79 13.46 -5.65
CA LYS A 221 -1.78 12.00 -5.69
C LYS A 221 -2.94 11.52 -6.57
N VAL A 222 -2.59 10.80 -7.63
CA VAL A 222 -3.53 10.14 -8.53
C VAL A 222 -3.45 8.64 -8.29
N ALA A 223 -4.59 8.00 -8.15
CA ALA A 223 -4.70 6.56 -8.01
C ALA A 223 -5.33 5.97 -9.27
N GLU A 224 -4.76 4.85 -9.74
CA GLU A 224 -5.26 4.09 -10.88
C GLU A 224 -5.45 2.64 -10.45
N ASP A 225 -6.65 2.09 -10.63
CA ASP A 225 -6.87 0.66 -10.51
C ASP A 225 -6.09 -0.04 -11.61
N THR A 226 -5.14 -0.89 -11.25
CA THR A 226 -4.22 -1.52 -12.19
C THR A 226 -4.25 -3.03 -12.07
N VAL A 227 -4.53 -3.71 -13.18
CA VAL A 227 -4.26 -5.13 -13.32
C VAL A 227 -2.90 -5.28 -13.99
N LEU A 228 -1.97 -5.91 -13.30
CA LEU A 228 -0.58 -6.12 -13.70
C LEU A 228 -0.38 -7.57 -14.11
N CYS A 229 0.28 -7.81 -15.24
CA CYS A 229 0.74 -9.12 -15.66
C CYS A 229 2.25 -9.17 -15.77
N LEU A 230 2.86 -10.14 -15.12
CA LEU A 230 4.30 -10.40 -15.15
C LEU A 230 4.57 -11.76 -15.79
N ASP A 231 5.73 -11.89 -16.39
CA ASP A 231 6.30 -13.18 -16.78
C ASP A 231 6.77 -13.95 -15.53
N LEU A 232 6.28 -15.17 -15.35
CA LEU A 232 6.57 -15.98 -14.16
C LEU A 232 8.06 -16.34 -14.02
N ALA A 233 8.77 -16.50 -15.13
CA ALA A 233 10.18 -16.90 -15.10
C ALA A 233 11.13 -15.75 -14.82
N THR A 234 10.77 -14.53 -15.23
CA THR A 234 11.68 -13.37 -15.23
C THR A 234 11.22 -12.20 -14.36
N GLY A 235 9.98 -12.18 -13.91
CA GLY A 235 9.38 -11.04 -13.18
C GLY A 235 9.13 -9.80 -14.05
N LYS A 236 9.41 -9.86 -15.35
CA LYS A 236 9.21 -8.70 -16.25
C LYS A 236 7.73 -8.45 -16.49
N THR A 237 7.37 -7.17 -16.48
CA THR A 237 6.02 -6.75 -16.85
C THR A 237 5.75 -7.05 -18.32
N LEU A 238 4.69 -7.83 -18.57
CA LEU A 238 4.20 -8.12 -19.91
C LEU A 238 3.19 -7.06 -20.37
N TRP A 239 2.28 -6.68 -19.46
CA TRP A 239 1.31 -5.61 -19.71
C TRP A 239 0.71 -5.09 -18.39
N LYS A 240 0.11 -3.90 -18.47
CA LYS A 240 -0.70 -3.25 -17.43
C LYS A 240 -2.02 -2.80 -18.02
N CYS A 241 -3.12 -3.09 -17.36
CA CYS A 241 -4.42 -2.50 -17.65
C CYS A 241 -4.72 -1.49 -16.55
N LYS A 242 -4.69 -0.21 -16.88
CA LYS A 242 -4.94 0.90 -15.97
C LYS A 242 -6.31 1.49 -16.21
N SER A 243 -7.01 1.80 -15.14
CA SER A 243 -8.32 2.45 -15.15
C SER A 243 -8.36 3.51 -14.05
N PRO A 244 -9.19 4.55 -14.19
CA PRO A 244 -9.35 5.55 -13.13
C PRO A 244 -9.72 4.88 -11.81
N GLY A 245 -9.02 5.24 -10.75
CA GLY A 245 -9.23 4.75 -9.39
C GLY A 245 -9.26 5.90 -8.39
N GLU A 246 -9.46 5.56 -7.14
CA GLU A 246 -9.37 6.50 -6.01
C GLU A 246 -8.38 6.01 -4.97
N ALA A 247 -7.60 6.95 -4.42
CA ALA A 247 -6.83 6.73 -3.21
C ALA A 247 -7.81 6.64 -2.04
N THR A 248 -8.12 5.43 -1.61
CA THR A 248 -9.16 5.19 -0.60
C THR A 248 -8.63 5.34 0.83
N GLY A 249 -7.33 5.49 1.02
CA GLY A 249 -6.67 5.43 2.32
C GLY A 249 -6.81 4.06 2.98
N ARG A 250 -7.10 3.01 2.20
CA ARG A 250 -7.33 1.64 2.66
C ARG A 250 -6.54 0.67 1.82
N MET A 251 -6.05 -0.34 2.49
CA MET A 251 -5.28 -1.39 1.86
C MET A 251 -6.16 -2.22 0.92
N ALA A 252 -5.86 -2.17 -0.38
CA ALA A 252 -6.47 -3.08 -1.36
C ALA A 252 -5.95 -4.50 -1.11
N SER A 253 -6.84 -5.40 -0.73
CA SER A 253 -6.51 -6.80 -0.41
C SER A 253 -7.20 -7.80 -1.34
N SER A 254 -7.84 -7.34 -2.41
CA SER A 254 -8.51 -8.24 -3.35
C SER A 254 -7.51 -9.04 -4.17
N THR A 255 -7.72 -10.34 -4.22
CA THR A 255 -6.97 -11.26 -5.07
C THR A 255 -7.68 -11.36 -6.42
N PRO A 256 -7.01 -11.18 -7.57
CA PRO A 256 -7.63 -11.40 -8.86
C PRO A 256 -7.97 -12.89 -9.07
N CYS A 257 -8.85 -13.15 -10.03
CA CYS A 257 -9.18 -14.49 -10.46
C CYS A 257 -8.97 -14.61 -11.97
N VAL A 258 -8.38 -15.71 -12.43
CA VAL A 258 -8.20 -16.00 -13.86
C VAL A 258 -9.12 -17.16 -14.26
N ALA A 259 -10.02 -16.91 -15.20
CA ALA A 259 -10.91 -17.90 -15.77
C ALA A 259 -11.24 -17.54 -17.23
N ASP A 260 -11.42 -18.54 -18.07
CA ASP A 260 -11.87 -18.39 -19.46
C ASP A 260 -11.09 -17.34 -20.27
N GLY A 261 -9.75 -17.28 -20.09
CA GLY A 261 -8.87 -16.35 -20.78
C GLY A 261 -8.99 -14.89 -20.29
N ARG A 262 -9.62 -14.65 -19.15
CA ARG A 262 -9.81 -13.33 -18.55
C ARG A 262 -9.27 -13.26 -17.14
N VAL A 263 -8.82 -12.07 -16.76
CA VAL A 263 -8.49 -11.71 -15.38
C VAL A 263 -9.64 -10.86 -14.83
N TYR A 264 -10.23 -11.33 -13.75
CA TYR A 264 -11.27 -10.61 -13.02
C TYR A 264 -10.65 -9.96 -11.80
N ALA A 265 -10.84 -8.67 -11.64
CA ALA A 265 -10.24 -7.91 -10.56
C ALA A 265 -11.23 -6.89 -9.97
N LEU A 266 -11.16 -6.72 -8.66
CA LEU A 266 -11.91 -5.69 -7.94
C LEU A 266 -10.96 -4.51 -7.69
N GLY A 267 -11.31 -3.36 -8.23
CA GLY A 267 -10.61 -2.09 -8.00
C GLY A 267 -11.29 -1.21 -6.95
N SER A 268 -10.87 0.04 -6.87
CA SER A 268 -11.41 1.03 -5.93
C SER A 268 -12.83 1.49 -6.32
N LEU A 269 -13.10 1.65 -7.61
CA LEU A 269 -14.36 2.17 -8.15
C LEU A 269 -15.15 1.13 -8.94
N HIS A 270 -14.50 0.15 -9.53
CA HIS A 270 -15.12 -0.79 -10.47
C HIS A 270 -14.66 -2.22 -10.24
N PHE A 271 -15.46 -3.14 -10.71
CA PHE A 271 -15.08 -4.51 -10.99
C PHE A 271 -14.69 -4.61 -12.47
N TYR A 272 -13.58 -5.28 -12.77
CA TYR A 272 -12.98 -5.33 -14.10
C TYR A 272 -12.88 -6.76 -14.63
N ALA A 273 -13.08 -6.91 -15.94
CA ALA A 273 -12.64 -8.08 -16.69
C ALA A 273 -11.64 -7.63 -17.77
N VAL A 274 -10.47 -8.22 -17.75
CA VAL A 274 -9.33 -7.89 -18.61
C VAL A 274 -8.93 -9.15 -19.38
N ASP A 275 -8.61 -9.02 -20.67
CA ASP A 275 -8.08 -10.12 -21.47
C ASP A 275 -6.69 -10.53 -20.93
N ALA A 276 -6.58 -11.80 -20.51
CA ALA A 276 -5.37 -12.30 -19.88
C ALA A 276 -4.17 -12.37 -20.83
N SER A 277 -4.40 -12.41 -22.14
CA SER A 277 -3.32 -12.52 -23.13
C SER A 277 -2.64 -11.19 -23.42
N ASN A 278 -3.37 -10.07 -23.39
CA ASN A 278 -2.90 -8.80 -23.91
C ASN A 278 -3.20 -7.57 -23.02
N GLY A 279 -3.94 -7.75 -21.92
CA GLY A 279 -4.24 -6.68 -20.98
C GLY A 279 -5.34 -5.70 -21.44
N LYS A 280 -6.08 -6.00 -22.52
CA LYS A 280 -7.18 -5.15 -22.93
C LYS A 280 -8.37 -5.27 -21.98
N LEU A 281 -8.93 -4.12 -21.58
CA LEU A 281 -10.17 -4.08 -20.82
C LEU A 281 -11.31 -4.66 -21.70
N VAL A 282 -11.95 -5.71 -21.20
CA VAL A 282 -13.12 -6.34 -21.86
C VAL A 282 -14.39 -5.63 -21.43
N TRP A 283 -14.56 -5.44 -20.12
CA TRP A 283 -15.64 -4.65 -19.55
C TRP A 283 -15.28 -4.20 -18.13
N SER A 284 -16.00 -3.21 -17.63
CA SER A 284 -16.00 -2.79 -16.23
C SER A 284 -17.43 -2.53 -15.74
N ALA A 285 -17.68 -2.75 -14.46
CA ALA A 285 -18.94 -2.45 -13.81
C ALA A 285 -18.69 -1.60 -12.55
N PRO A 286 -19.39 -0.47 -12.37
CA PRO A 286 -19.20 0.38 -11.21
C PRO A 286 -19.61 -0.35 -9.93
N LEU A 287 -18.86 -0.11 -8.86
CA LEU A 287 -19.22 -0.57 -7.52
C LEU A 287 -20.35 0.31 -6.97
N PRO A 288 -21.26 -0.25 -6.13
CA PRO A 288 -22.32 0.53 -5.52
C PRO A 288 -21.77 1.70 -4.70
N ALA A 289 -22.16 2.93 -5.01
CA ALA A 289 -21.66 4.18 -4.41
C ALA A 289 -21.89 4.30 -2.89
N THR A 290 -22.76 3.47 -2.32
CA THR A 290 -23.20 3.55 -0.92
C THR A 290 -22.33 2.78 0.06
N ARG A 291 -21.29 2.10 -0.39
CA ARG A 291 -20.43 1.32 0.51
C ARG A 291 -18.97 1.71 0.35
N LYS A 292 -18.39 2.11 1.48
CA LYS A 292 -16.95 1.98 1.68
C LYS A 292 -16.63 0.48 1.66
N ILE A 293 -16.53 -0.08 0.46
CA ILE A 293 -16.23 -1.50 0.28
C ILE A 293 -14.76 -1.68 0.63
N PHE A 294 -14.50 -2.53 1.60
CA PHE A 294 -13.18 -3.12 1.74
C PHE A 294 -13.05 -4.11 0.59
N PRO A 295 -12.16 -3.92 -0.38
CA PRO A 295 -11.89 -4.95 -1.37
C PRO A 295 -11.09 -6.06 -0.71
N SER A 296 -11.76 -6.84 0.12
CA SER A 296 -11.29 -8.13 0.61
C SER A 296 -12.19 -9.20 0.01
N ALA A 297 -11.62 -9.99 -0.88
CA ALA A 297 -12.25 -11.21 -1.33
C ALA A 297 -11.66 -12.39 -0.59
#